data_70a80a01b9e7853d9427570ac4ce6e14
#
_entry.id   70a80a01b9e7853d9427570ac4ce6e14
#
_cell.length_a   1.000
_cell.length_b   1.000
_cell.length_c   1.000
_cell.angle_alpha   90.00
_cell.angle_beta   90.00
_cell.angle_gamma   90.00
#
_symmetry.space_group_name_H-M   'P 1'
#
loop_
_entity.id
_entity.type
_entity.pdbx_description
1 polymer ?
#
loop_
_entity_poly.entity_id
_entity_poly.type
_entity_poly.pdbx_seq_one_letter_code
_entity_poly.pdbx_strand_id
1 'polypeptide(L)'
;MHTQIPTLLYGREPTQPEWRGVSPNKALLRAQDSTKGALPSRRHVFFALLWGSWLAPAVLADPAATATQVQLALVWPHARSPQGFLVSEKLDGVRAVWDGQVLRFRSGRVIAAPAWFLSALPQMALDGELWIGRGSFDRLSGVVRQSEPDDTAWREVKYLVFDAPGHAAPFTERVRFVATALAQANLPWLLLVAQHEVKDARDLQDLLRSTVQQGGEGLMLHRADAMWQPGRSDALYKLKSEMDEEGLVVGYQSGKGRLAGMTGALLLQMPSGQRFALGSGLTDALRRNPPPVGAWVTYRFRDRTPSGLPRFASFLRVREAE
;
A
#
# COMPACT_ATOMS: atom_id res chain seq x y z
N MET A 1 -6.61 35.38 15.70
CA MET A 1 -7.51 35.04 14.57
C MET A 1 -7.33 33.57 14.26
N HIS A 2 -8.26 32.73 14.74
CA HIS A 2 -8.24 31.28 14.50
C HIS A 2 -8.92 31.03 13.14
N THR A 3 -8.15 30.77 12.12
CA THR A 3 -8.67 30.37 10.82
C THR A 3 -8.98 28.88 10.88
N GLN A 4 -10.24 28.53 11.02
CA GLN A 4 -10.70 27.15 10.92
C GLN A 4 -10.39 26.62 9.52
N ILE A 5 -9.67 25.49 9.45
CA ILE A 5 -9.53 24.69 8.22
C ILE A 5 -10.90 24.05 7.98
N PRO A 6 -11.55 24.26 6.82
CA PRO A 6 -12.84 23.63 6.58
C PRO A 6 -12.68 22.11 6.59
N THR A 7 -13.46 21.44 7.43
CA THR A 7 -13.68 20.00 7.41
C THR A 7 -14.32 19.68 6.05
N LEU A 8 -13.53 19.23 5.08
CA LEU A 8 -14.03 18.69 3.84
C LEU A 8 -14.71 17.35 4.15
N LEU A 9 -16.00 17.44 4.40
CA LEU A 9 -16.90 16.30 4.52
C LEU A 9 -16.83 15.47 3.25
N TYR A 10 -16.65 14.18 3.40
CA TYR A 10 -16.89 13.17 2.39
C TYR A 10 -18.28 13.44 1.77
N GLY A 11 -18.30 13.85 0.51
CA GLY A 11 -19.51 14.05 -0.24
C GLY A 11 -20.32 12.76 -0.29
N ARG A 12 -21.63 12.88 -0.10
CA ARG A 12 -22.62 11.82 -0.29
C ARG A 12 -22.33 11.08 -1.58
N GLU A 13 -22.44 9.75 -1.57
CA GLU A 13 -22.41 8.92 -2.78
C GLU A 13 -23.35 9.50 -3.85
N PRO A 14 -22.88 9.71 -5.07
CA PRO A 14 -23.77 10.06 -6.17
C PRO A 14 -24.56 8.79 -6.55
N THR A 15 -25.89 8.90 -6.45
CA THR A 15 -26.82 7.95 -7.02
C THR A 15 -26.52 7.71 -8.49
N GLN A 16 -26.40 6.45 -8.87
CA GLN A 16 -26.12 6.03 -10.25
C GLN A 16 -27.18 6.57 -11.25
N PRO A 17 -26.78 7.14 -12.39
CA PRO A 17 -27.72 7.37 -13.48
C PRO A 17 -27.94 6.06 -14.27
N GLU A 18 -29.20 5.69 -14.44
CA GLU A 18 -29.66 4.64 -15.35
C GLU A 18 -29.26 4.95 -16.80
N TRP A 19 -28.44 4.12 -17.40
CA TRP A 19 -28.19 4.15 -18.84
C TRP A 19 -29.16 3.23 -19.56
N ARG A 20 -30.16 3.81 -20.21
CA ARG A 20 -31.00 3.12 -21.20
C ARG A 20 -30.20 2.98 -22.49
N GLY A 21 -30.24 1.74 -23.03
CA GLY A 21 -29.46 1.30 -24.17
C GLY A 21 -29.75 2.02 -25.49
N VAL A 22 -28.71 2.13 -26.31
CA VAL A 22 -28.83 2.31 -27.74
C VAL A 22 -28.02 1.21 -28.42
N SER A 23 -28.74 0.41 -29.19
CA SER A 23 -28.23 -0.68 -30.03
C SER A 23 -27.38 -0.18 -31.20
N PRO A 24 -26.39 -0.97 -31.65
CA PRO A 24 -25.55 -0.59 -32.78
C PRO A 24 -26.18 -0.94 -34.12
N ASN A 25 -26.11 -0.03 -35.07
CA ASN A 25 -26.53 -0.26 -36.45
C ASN A 25 -25.34 -0.72 -37.32
N LYS A 26 -25.60 -1.81 -38.05
CA LYS A 26 -24.75 -2.41 -39.09
C LYS A 26 -24.79 -1.59 -40.39
N ALA A 27 -23.67 -1.45 -41.07
CA ALA A 27 -23.59 -1.44 -42.54
C ALA A 27 -22.12 -1.67 -42.91
N LEU A 28 -21.76 -2.77 -43.44
CA LEU A 28 -21.91 -3.39 -44.77
C LEU A 28 -21.13 -2.69 -45.88
N LEU A 29 -20.17 -3.42 -46.38
CA LEU A 29 -19.92 -3.89 -47.73
C LEU A 29 -18.82 -3.26 -48.60
N ARG A 30 -17.95 -4.15 -49.03
CA ARG A 30 -17.49 -4.48 -50.42
C ARG A 30 -16.46 -3.53 -51.03
N ALA A 31 -15.54 -3.96 -51.76
CA ALA A 31 -15.09 -5.18 -52.46
C ALA A 31 -13.94 -4.83 -53.39
N GLN A 32 -13.27 -5.87 -53.80
CA GLN A 32 -12.68 -6.16 -55.10
C GLN A 32 -11.28 -5.59 -55.36
N ASP A 33 -10.31 -6.39 -55.55
CA ASP A 33 -9.94 -7.54 -56.44
C ASP A 33 -9.19 -7.05 -57.68
N SER A 34 -8.19 -7.84 -58.08
CA SER A 34 -7.49 -7.91 -59.37
C SER A 34 -6.30 -6.93 -59.55
N THR A 35 -5.14 -7.37 -59.96
CA THR A 35 -4.75 -8.32 -61.03
C THR A 35 -3.26 -8.63 -61.01
N LYS A 36 -2.96 -9.84 -61.21
CA LYS A 36 -1.94 -10.55 -62.00
C LYS A 36 -0.90 -9.70 -62.76
N GLY A 37 0.34 -10.20 -62.74
CA GLY A 37 1.22 -10.02 -63.90
C GLY A 37 2.70 -10.29 -63.66
N ALA A 38 3.12 -11.51 -64.01
CA ALA A 38 4.34 -11.88 -64.73
C ALA A 38 5.74 -11.69 -64.17
N LEU A 39 6.39 -12.83 -63.91
CA LEU A 39 7.82 -13.09 -64.14
C LEU A 39 8.14 -13.07 -65.66
N PRO A 40 9.40 -12.87 -66.17
CA PRO A 40 10.54 -13.72 -65.82
C PRO A 40 11.93 -13.02 -65.87
N SER A 41 12.92 -13.70 -65.48
CA SER A 41 14.15 -14.15 -66.09
C SER A 41 15.43 -13.98 -65.33
N ARG A 42 16.11 -15.06 -65.26
CA ARG A 42 17.47 -15.38 -64.79
C ARG A 42 18.55 -14.36 -65.25
N ARG A 43 19.52 -14.09 -64.36
CA ARG A 43 20.95 -14.26 -64.67
C ARG A 43 21.86 -13.98 -63.44
N HIS A 44 22.67 -15.02 -63.17
CA HIS A 44 24.04 -15.05 -62.64
C HIS A 44 24.43 -14.39 -61.31
N VAL A 45 24.51 -15.18 -60.27
CA VAL A 45 25.66 -15.60 -59.46
C VAL A 45 26.81 -14.57 -59.31
N PHE A 46 26.90 -14.02 -58.14
CA PHE A 46 28.18 -13.73 -57.47
C PHE A 46 28.01 -14.00 -55.98
N PHE A 47 28.75 -15.01 -55.48
CA PHE A 47 28.93 -15.26 -54.04
C PHE A 47 29.82 -14.16 -53.46
N ALA A 48 29.27 -13.32 -52.62
CA ALA A 48 30.03 -12.50 -51.68
C ALA A 48 29.63 -12.92 -50.27
N LEU A 49 30.53 -13.66 -49.62
CA LEU A 49 30.47 -13.97 -48.20
C LEU A 49 30.65 -12.68 -47.42
N LEU A 50 29.57 -12.03 -47.03
CA LEU A 50 29.57 -10.99 -46.01
C LEU A 50 29.31 -11.67 -44.68
N TRP A 51 30.35 -11.76 -43.85
CA TRP A 51 30.22 -11.99 -42.44
C TRP A 51 29.42 -10.82 -41.83
N GLY A 52 28.12 -10.99 -41.75
CA GLY A 52 27.28 -10.11 -40.95
C GLY A 52 27.53 -10.39 -39.49
N SER A 53 28.30 -9.51 -38.85
CA SER A 53 28.37 -9.42 -37.37
C SER A 53 26.97 -9.12 -36.85
N TRP A 54 26.32 -10.13 -36.30
CA TRP A 54 25.12 -9.93 -35.53
C TRP A 54 25.52 -9.21 -34.23
N LEU A 55 25.44 -7.91 -34.26
CA LEU A 55 25.38 -7.11 -33.02
C LEU A 55 24.03 -7.45 -32.37
N ALA A 56 24.04 -8.39 -31.43
CA ALA A 56 22.94 -8.54 -30.50
C ALA A 56 22.70 -7.19 -29.82
N PRO A 57 21.46 -6.69 -29.76
CA PRO A 57 21.19 -5.50 -28.97
C PRO A 57 21.64 -5.79 -27.53
N ALA A 58 22.60 -5.02 -27.04
CA ALA A 58 22.94 -5.02 -25.64
C ALA A 58 21.66 -4.66 -24.89
N VAL A 59 21.08 -5.64 -24.22
CA VAL A 59 20.07 -5.38 -23.20
C VAL A 59 20.78 -4.54 -22.15
N LEU A 60 20.57 -3.22 -22.22
CA LEU A 60 20.99 -2.32 -21.15
C LEU A 60 20.26 -2.84 -19.91
N ALA A 61 20.99 -3.53 -19.04
CA ALA A 61 20.54 -3.84 -17.71
C ALA A 61 20.12 -2.50 -17.07
N ASP A 62 18.86 -2.42 -16.69
CA ASP A 62 18.31 -1.26 -15.98
C ASP A 62 19.23 -1.00 -14.78
N PRO A 63 19.88 0.19 -14.67
CA PRO A 63 20.76 0.46 -13.56
C PRO A 63 19.96 0.22 -12.30
N ALA A 64 20.44 -0.65 -11.42
CA ALA A 64 19.76 -1.10 -10.21
C ALA A 64 18.95 0.04 -9.60
N ALA A 65 17.63 -0.04 -9.70
CA ALA A 65 16.73 1.07 -9.37
C ALA A 65 17.01 1.49 -7.93
N THR A 66 17.61 2.66 -7.77
CA THR A 66 17.90 3.21 -6.45
C THR A 66 16.57 3.42 -5.72
N ALA A 67 16.44 2.86 -4.53
CA ALA A 67 15.21 3.00 -3.74
C ALA A 67 14.79 4.47 -3.63
N THR A 68 13.53 4.74 -3.88
CA THR A 68 12.99 6.11 -3.81
C THR A 68 13.16 6.64 -2.38
N GLN A 69 13.73 7.83 -2.25
CA GLN A 69 13.85 8.47 -0.95
C GLN A 69 12.47 8.89 -0.47
N VAL A 70 12.02 8.32 0.63
CA VAL A 70 10.70 8.58 1.22
C VAL A 70 10.81 8.72 2.73
N GLN A 71 9.86 9.45 3.34
CA GLN A 71 9.69 9.43 4.79
C GLN A 71 9.18 8.06 5.25
N LEU A 72 9.70 7.58 6.39
CA LEU A 72 9.34 6.30 6.99
C LEU A 72 8.82 6.53 8.42
N ALA A 73 7.69 5.91 8.73
CA ALA A 73 7.06 6.07 10.04
C ALA A 73 7.77 5.26 11.13
N LEU A 74 7.90 5.87 12.31
CA LEU A 74 8.13 5.19 13.59
C LEU A 74 6.80 4.63 14.12
N VAL A 75 6.86 3.82 15.17
CA VAL A 75 5.67 3.39 15.92
C VAL A 75 5.32 4.48 16.93
N TRP A 76 4.03 4.85 17.02
CA TRP A 76 3.57 5.86 17.97
C TRP A 76 3.79 5.41 19.41
N PRO A 77 4.50 6.19 20.25
CA PRO A 77 4.64 5.88 21.68
C PRO A 77 3.35 6.24 22.41
N HIS A 78 2.74 5.29 23.13
CA HIS A 78 1.46 5.51 23.83
C HIS A 78 1.46 6.67 24.84
N ALA A 79 2.61 6.99 25.43
CA ALA A 79 2.74 8.06 26.40
C ALA A 79 2.90 9.48 25.78
N ARG A 80 3.02 9.57 24.44
CA ARG A 80 3.23 10.85 23.75
C ARG A 80 1.90 11.57 23.54
N SER A 81 1.90 12.90 23.77
CA SER A 81 0.77 13.76 23.40
C SER A 81 0.65 13.87 21.89
N PRO A 82 -0.56 13.75 21.29
CA PRO A 82 -0.78 13.95 19.87
C PRO A 82 -0.84 15.42 19.44
N GLN A 83 -0.74 16.35 20.36
CA GLN A 83 -0.77 17.78 20.06
C GLN A 83 0.37 18.16 19.13
N GLY A 84 0.09 18.99 18.12
CA GLY A 84 1.06 19.39 17.10
C GLY A 84 1.23 18.36 15.98
N PHE A 85 0.38 17.31 15.94
CA PHE A 85 0.33 16.35 14.84
C PHE A 85 -0.97 16.48 14.06
N LEU A 86 -0.87 16.34 12.75
CA LEU A 86 -1.99 16.04 11.89
C LEU A 86 -2.14 14.52 11.76
N VAL A 87 -3.38 14.05 11.85
CA VAL A 87 -3.70 12.63 11.90
C VAL A 87 -4.50 12.24 10.66
N SER A 88 -4.11 11.18 10.01
CA SER A 88 -4.82 10.62 8.85
C SER A 88 -5.01 9.13 8.97
N GLU A 89 -5.90 8.55 8.16
CA GLU A 89 -6.02 7.11 8.05
C GLU A 89 -4.73 6.52 7.48
N LYS A 90 -4.28 5.41 8.07
CA LYS A 90 -3.24 4.58 7.49
C LYS A 90 -3.87 3.68 6.44
N LEU A 91 -3.69 4.04 5.20
CA LEU A 91 -4.21 3.29 4.07
C LEU A 91 -3.47 1.95 3.90
N ASP A 92 -4.22 0.90 3.58
CA ASP A 92 -3.67 -0.41 3.21
C ASP A 92 -3.69 -0.54 1.69
N GLY A 93 -2.72 0.09 1.05
CA GLY A 93 -2.55 0.17 -0.39
C GLY A 93 -1.11 -0.07 -0.83
N VAL A 94 -0.76 0.47 -1.97
CA VAL A 94 0.60 0.41 -2.53
C VAL A 94 1.16 1.82 -2.64
N ARG A 95 2.17 2.12 -1.81
CA ARG A 95 2.83 3.43 -1.84
C ARG A 95 3.43 3.69 -3.21
N ALA A 96 3.11 4.83 -3.76
CA ALA A 96 3.60 5.32 -5.03
C ALA A 96 4.13 6.75 -4.89
N VAL A 97 5.29 6.99 -5.50
CA VAL A 97 5.91 8.32 -5.55
C VAL A 97 5.92 8.77 -7.01
N TRP A 98 5.35 9.92 -7.24
CA TRP A 98 5.39 10.62 -8.51
C TRP A 98 6.44 11.71 -8.44
N ASP A 99 7.40 11.73 -9.35
CA ASP A 99 8.50 12.72 -9.36
C ASP A 99 8.20 13.93 -10.27
N GLY A 100 7.00 14.00 -10.85
CA GLY A 100 6.56 14.97 -11.85
C GLY A 100 6.58 14.40 -13.27
N GLN A 101 7.14 13.19 -13.47
CA GLN A 101 7.26 12.54 -14.78
C GLN A 101 7.06 11.03 -14.72
N VAL A 102 7.52 10.37 -13.64
CA VAL A 102 7.51 8.91 -13.50
C VAL A 102 6.92 8.50 -12.16
N LEU A 103 5.98 7.56 -12.20
CA LEU A 103 5.39 6.95 -11.00
C LEU A 103 6.21 5.73 -10.58
N ARG A 104 6.66 5.69 -9.33
CA ARG A 104 7.53 4.64 -8.82
C ARG A 104 7.01 4.01 -7.54
N PHE A 105 7.26 2.73 -7.38
CA PHE A 105 7.19 2.06 -6.08
C PHE A 105 8.25 2.63 -5.11
N ARG A 106 8.08 2.39 -3.82
CA ARG A 106 9.09 2.69 -2.81
C ARG A 106 10.46 2.05 -3.10
N SER A 107 10.48 0.92 -3.77
CA SER A 107 11.71 0.24 -4.21
C SER A 107 12.48 0.99 -5.31
N GLY A 108 11.91 2.03 -5.90
CA GLY A 108 12.46 2.74 -7.06
C GLY A 108 11.99 2.18 -8.40
N ARG A 109 11.44 0.96 -8.43
CA ARG A 109 10.91 0.36 -9.67
C ARG A 109 9.75 1.20 -10.20
N VAL A 110 9.70 1.37 -11.52
CA VAL A 110 8.62 2.08 -12.21
C VAL A 110 7.31 1.31 -12.06
N ILE A 111 6.22 2.04 -11.83
CA ILE A 111 4.86 1.51 -11.89
C ILE A 111 4.37 1.72 -13.33
N ALA A 112 4.08 0.63 -14.02
CA ALA A 112 3.40 0.68 -15.31
C ALA A 112 1.93 1.05 -15.06
N ALA A 113 1.58 2.29 -15.34
CA ALA A 113 0.22 2.80 -15.25
C ALA A 113 -0.27 3.26 -16.63
N PRO A 114 -1.60 3.27 -16.90
CA PRO A 114 -2.14 3.72 -18.17
C PRO A 114 -1.74 5.17 -18.50
N ALA A 115 -1.57 5.44 -19.78
CA ALA A 115 -1.18 6.79 -20.25
C ALA A 115 -2.16 7.88 -19.78
N TRP A 116 -3.47 7.59 -19.75
CA TRP A 116 -4.48 8.54 -19.27
C TRP A 116 -4.32 8.89 -17.78
N PHE A 117 -3.81 7.93 -16.97
CA PHE A 117 -3.55 8.15 -15.55
C PHE A 117 -2.30 9.02 -15.36
N LEU A 118 -1.20 8.70 -16.03
CA LEU A 118 0.08 9.41 -15.89
C LEU A 118 0.04 10.83 -16.48
N SER A 119 -0.54 11.00 -17.68
CA SER A 119 -0.56 12.30 -18.36
C SER A 119 -1.42 13.36 -17.66
N ALA A 120 -2.34 12.93 -16.79
CA ALA A 120 -3.20 13.83 -16.04
C ALA A 120 -2.60 14.26 -14.69
N LEU A 121 -1.52 13.63 -14.23
CA LEU A 121 -0.89 13.99 -12.96
C LEU A 121 -0.20 15.35 -13.04
N PRO A 122 -0.25 16.16 -11.97
CA PRO A 122 0.44 17.45 -11.92
C PRO A 122 1.96 17.30 -12.10
N GLN A 123 2.61 18.29 -12.72
CA GLN A 123 4.07 18.33 -12.88
C GLN A 123 4.78 18.77 -11.58
N MET A 124 4.51 18.06 -10.49
CA MET A 124 5.13 18.28 -9.19
C MET A 124 5.31 16.95 -8.49
N ALA A 125 6.27 16.85 -7.59
CA ALA A 125 6.48 15.63 -6.82
C ALA A 125 5.32 15.39 -5.84
N LEU A 126 4.80 14.16 -5.85
CA LEU A 126 3.72 13.69 -4.96
C LEU A 126 4.11 12.37 -4.31
N ASP A 127 3.77 12.22 -3.04
CA ASP A 127 3.90 10.97 -2.30
C ASP A 127 2.51 10.56 -1.81
N GLY A 128 2.10 9.35 -2.14
CA GLY A 128 0.75 8.89 -1.86
C GLY A 128 0.62 7.38 -1.88
N GLU A 129 -0.61 6.94 -1.75
CA GLU A 129 -1.00 5.53 -1.79
C GLU A 129 -1.91 5.27 -2.98
N LEU A 130 -1.56 4.33 -3.84
CA LEU A 130 -2.53 3.74 -4.77
C LEU A 130 -3.48 2.87 -3.95
N TRP A 131 -4.80 3.01 -4.19
CA TRP A 131 -5.81 2.42 -3.34
C TRP A 131 -7.12 2.17 -4.10
N ILE A 132 -7.77 1.04 -3.83
CA ILE A 132 -9.09 0.70 -4.40
C ILE A 132 -10.16 0.77 -3.33
N GLY A 133 -9.82 0.42 -2.09
CA GLY A 133 -10.75 0.33 -0.96
C GLY A 133 -10.12 -0.43 0.20
N ARG A 134 -10.77 -0.37 1.36
CA ARG A 134 -10.36 -1.13 2.55
C ARG A 134 -10.44 -2.63 2.28
N GLY A 135 -9.48 -3.41 2.78
CA GLY A 135 -9.42 -4.86 2.59
C GLY A 135 -9.13 -5.32 1.17
N SER A 136 -8.69 -4.41 0.29
CA SER A 136 -8.49 -4.71 -1.14
C SER A 136 -7.01 -4.77 -1.55
N PHE A 137 -6.07 -4.85 -0.61
CA PHE A 137 -4.63 -4.81 -0.88
C PHE A 137 -4.18 -5.88 -1.90
N ASP A 138 -4.60 -7.12 -1.75
CA ASP A 138 -4.15 -8.22 -2.63
C ASP A 138 -4.63 -7.98 -4.08
N ARG A 139 -5.87 -7.52 -4.25
CA ARG A 139 -6.42 -7.16 -5.57
C ARG A 139 -5.67 -5.98 -6.18
N LEU A 140 -5.50 -4.90 -5.42
CA LEU A 140 -4.73 -3.74 -5.86
C LEU A 140 -3.31 -4.11 -6.26
N SER A 141 -2.63 -4.89 -5.40
CA SER A 141 -1.27 -5.34 -5.64
C SER A 141 -1.15 -6.13 -6.94
N GLY A 142 -2.15 -6.96 -7.27
CA GLY A 142 -2.26 -7.66 -8.54
C GLY A 142 -2.38 -6.73 -9.75
N VAL A 143 -3.14 -5.63 -9.61
CA VAL A 143 -3.33 -4.64 -10.69
C VAL A 143 -2.06 -3.82 -10.94
N VAL A 144 -1.49 -3.21 -9.90
CA VAL A 144 -0.42 -2.22 -10.07
C VAL A 144 0.98 -2.82 -10.29
N ARG A 145 1.15 -4.13 -10.14
CA ARG A 145 2.43 -4.82 -10.35
C ARG A 145 2.59 -5.42 -11.74
N GLN A 146 1.55 -5.38 -12.55
CA GLN A 146 1.61 -5.84 -13.95
C GLN A 146 2.55 -4.97 -14.76
N SER A 147 3.28 -5.57 -15.69
CA SER A 147 4.15 -4.86 -16.63
C SER A 147 3.35 -4.14 -17.72
N GLU A 148 2.20 -4.68 -18.06
CA GLU A 148 1.22 -4.08 -18.97
C GLU A 148 -0.03 -3.73 -18.17
N PRO A 149 -0.38 -2.44 -18.05
CA PRO A 149 -1.51 -2.01 -17.24
C PRO A 149 -2.84 -2.37 -17.91
N ASP A 150 -3.76 -2.97 -17.16
CA ASP A 150 -5.14 -3.16 -17.59
C ASP A 150 -5.94 -1.87 -17.33
N ASP A 151 -6.33 -1.19 -18.39
CA ASP A 151 -7.09 0.07 -18.33
C ASP A 151 -8.38 -0.06 -17.52
N THR A 152 -9.07 -1.19 -17.61
CA THR A 152 -10.35 -1.43 -16.91
C THR A 152 -10.11 -1.54 -15.41
N ALA A 153 -9.12 -2.33 -15.01
CA ALA A 153 -8.77 -2.48 -13.59
C ALA A 153 -8.24 -1.18 -12.98
N TRP A 154 -7.49 -0.37 -13.75
CA TRP A 154 -6.98 0.92 -13.29
C TRP A 154 -8.06 1.99 -13.10
N ARG A 155 -9.27 1.85 -13.70
CA ARG A 155 -10.41 2.76 -13.44
C ARG A 155 -10.89 2.73 -11.99
N GLU A 156 -10.60 1.66 -11.25
CA GLU A 156 -10.93 1.56 -9.84
C GLU A 156 -9.83 2.12 -8.92
N VAL A 157 -8.60 2.29 -9.44
CA VAL A 157 -7.45 2.75 -8.66
C VAL A 157 -7.55 4.26 -8.43
N LYS A 158 -7.49 4.66 -7.16
CA LYS A 158 -7.33 6.04 -6.72
C LYS A 158 -5.89 6.27 -6.31
N TYR A 159 -5.38 7.48 -6.52
CA TYR A 159 -4.12 7.93 -5.96
C TYR A 159 -4.41 8.90 -4.82
N LEU A 160 -4.23 8.43 -3.59
CA LEU A 160 -4.50 9.17 -2.37
C LEU A 160 -3.19 9.82 -1.91
N VAL A 161 -3.03 11.10 -2.20
CA VAL A 161 -1.81 11.87 -1.93
C VAL A 161 -1.80 12.36 -0.49
N PHE A 162 -0.69 12.20 0.20
CA PHE A 162 -0.53 12.64 1.59
C PHE A 162 0.64 13.61 1.79
N ASP A 163 1.57 13.76 0.83
CA ASP A 163 2.69 14.69 0.95
C ASP A 163 3.21 15.17 -0.44
N ALA A 164 4.00 16.23 -0.43
CA ALA A 164 4.73 16.78 -1.58
C ALA A 164 6.24 16.82 -1.29
N PRO A 165 6.99 15.75 -1.65
CA PRO A 165 8.45 15.74 -1.52
C PRO A 165 9.09 16.89 -2.28
N GLY A 166 10.08 17.55 -1.67
CA GLY A 166 10.80 18.66 -2.32
C GLY A 166 10.13 20.02 -2.18
N HIS A 167 8.89 20.13 -1.73
CA HIS A 167 8.32 21.42 -1.35
C HIS A 167 8.87 21.83 0.02
N ALA A 168 9.71 22.88 0.03
CA ALA A 168 10.47 23.32 1.20
C ALA A 168 9.58 24.13 2.16
N ALA A 169 8.64 23.44 2.83
CA ALA A 169 7.71 24.01 3.80
C ALA A 169 7.38 23.02 4.91
N PRO A 170 6.84 23.48 6.07
CA PRO A 170 6.25 22.64 7.09
C PRO A 170 5.12 21.74 6.53
N PHE A 171 4.88 20.59 7.17
CA PHE A 171 3.89 19.61 6.69
C PHE A 171 2.50 20.22 6.47
N THR A 172 2.04 21.07 7.39
CA THR A 172 0.74 21.75 7.25
C THR A 172 0.65 22.57 5.95
N GLU A 173 1.73 23.25 5.57
CA GLU A 173 1.78 24.05 4.35
C GLU A 173 1.87 23.16 3.11
N ARG A 174 2.63 22.06 3.18
CA ARG A 174 2.70 21.06 2.09
C ARG A 174 1.34 20.44 1.82
N VAL A 175 0.55 20.12 2.87
CA VAL A 175 -0.83 19.62 2.72
C VAL A 175 -1.71 20.64 2.01
N ARG A 176 -1.63 21.93 2.36
CA ARG A 176 -2.38 23.00 1.67
C ARG A 176 -1.96 23.17 0.23
N PHE A 177 -0.67 23.11 -0.04
CA PHE A 177 -0.12 23.16 -1.40
C PHE A 177 -0.65 22.00 -2.26
N VAL A 178 -0.60 20.78 -1.75
CA VAL A 178 -1.18 19.60 -2.42
C VAL A 178 -2.67 19.79 -2.63
N ALA A 179 -3.43 20.21 -1.62
CA ALA A 179 -4.87 20.45 -1.73
C ALA A 179 -5.23 21.39 -2.89
N THR A 180 -4.47 22.48 -3.02
CA THR A 180 -4.67 23.46 -4.10
C THR A 180 -4.39 22.85 -5.47
N ALA A 181 -3.27 22.13 -5.61
CA ALA A 181 -2.89 21.51 -6.87
C ALA A 181 -3.90 20.43 -7.31
N LEU A 182 -4.39 19.60 -6.37
CA LEU A 182 -5.35 18.56 -6.67
C LEU A 182 -6.74 19.16 -7.02
N ALA A 183 -7.14 20.23 -6.36
CA ALA A 183 -8.37 20.94 -6.71
C ALA A 183 -8.32 21.53 -8.12
N GLN A 184 -7.17 22.05 -8.54
CA GLN A 184 -6.96 22.54 -9.91
C GLN A 184 -6.98 21.41 -10.94
N ALA A 185 -6.38 20.26 -10.63
CA ALA A 185 -6.40 19.09 -11.49
C ALA A 185 -7.82 18.51 -11.66
N ASN A 186 -8.67 18.62 -10.64
CA ASN A 186 -10.08 18.20 -10.63
C ASN A 186 -10.31 16.77 -11.16
N LEU A 187 -9.51 15.83 -10.71
CA LEU A 187 -9.57 14.43 -11.14
C LEU A 187 -10.24 13.57 -10.05
N PRO A 188 -11.27 12.77 -10.38
CA PRO A 188 -12.04 12.03 -9.38
C PRO A 188 -11.27 10.90 -8.67
N TRP A 189 -10.15 10.47 -9.24
CA TRP A 189 -9.29 9.43 -8.72
C TRP A 189 -8.00 9.96 -8.06
N LEU A 190 -7.72 11.26 -8.15
CA LEU A 190 -6.55 11.91 -7.54
C LEU A 190 -7.02 12.74 -6.35
N LEU A 191 -6.83 12.25 -5.13
CA LEU A 191 -7.45 12.80 -3.94
C LEU A 191 -6.40 13.09 -2.86
N LEU A 192 -6.64 14.11 -2.05
CA LEU A 192 -5.87 14.35 -0.84
C LEU A 192 -6.33 13.41 0.27
N VAL A 193 -5.39 12.81 1.00
CA VAL A 193 -5.70 12.10 2.24
C VAL A 193 -6.15 13.10 3.29
N ALA A 194 -7.36 12.90 3.85
CA ALA A 194 -7.91 13.76 4.88
C ALA A 194 -6.99 13.82 6.12
N GLN A 195 -6.74 15.03 6.60
CA GLN A 195 -5.94 15.30 7.80
C GLN A 195 -6.85 15.84 8.89
N HIS A 196 -6.68 15.32 10.11
CA HIS A 196 -7.47 15.68 11.29
C HIS A 196 -6.55 16.21 12.37
N GLU A 197 -7.02 17.19 13.12
CA GLU A 197 -6.44 17.56 14.40
C GLU A 197 -7.15 16.76 15.51
N VAL A 198 -6.39 16.28 16.47
CA VAL A 198 -6.92 15.60 17.66
C VAL A 198 -6.54 16.40 18.92
N LYS A 199 -7.45 16.48 19.85
CA LYS A 199 -7.32 17.33 21.05
C LYS A 199 -6.36 16.70 22.08
N ASP A 200 -6.47 15.40 22.26
CA ASP A 200 -5.75 14.65 23.28
C ASP A 200 -5.62 13.15 22.92
N ALA A 201 -5.01 12.39 23.81
CA ALA A 201 -4.82 10.95 23.63
C ALA A 201 -6.15 10.17 23.56
N ARG A 202 -7.23 10.64 24.22
CA ARG A 202 -8.54 9.99 24.18
C ARG A 202 -9.19 10.17 22.82
N ASP A 203 -9.17 11.38 22.30
CA ASP A 203 -9.69 11.71 20.96
C ASP A 203 -8.95 10.91 19.87
N LEU A 204 -7.62 10.78 20.01
CA LEU A 204 -6.79 9.92 19.13
C LEU A 204 -7.22 8.45 19.19
N GLN A 205 -7.50 7.92 20.38
CA GLN A 205 -7.93 6.53 20.55
C GLN A 205 -9.36 6.33 20.02
N ASP A 206 -10.24 7.31 20.17
CA ASP A 206 -11.59 7.27 19.63
C ASP A 206 -11.57 7.25 18.10
N LEU A 207 -10.72 8.10 17.49
CA LEU A 207 -10.50 8.10 16.04
C LEU A 207 -9.92 6.76 15.55
N LEU A 208 -8.93 6.19 16.26
CA LEU A 208 -8.37 4.89 15.95
C LEU A 208 -9.43 3.79 15.98
N ARG A 209 -10.24 3.74 17.05
CA ARG A 209 -11.31 2.74 17.16
C ARG A 209 -12.32 2.86 16.04
N SER A 210 -12.77 4.07 15.74
CA SER A 210 -13.72 4.31 14.64
C SER A 210 -13.13 3.88 13.30
N THR A 211 -11.89 4.22 13.01
CA THR A 211 -11.19 3.83 11.78
C THR A 211 -11.12 2.30 11.64
N VAL A 212 -10.72 1.60 12.70
CA VAL A 212 -10.60 0.14 12.70
C VAL A 212 -11.96 -0.55 12.61
N GLN A 213 -12.98 -0.06 13.31
CA GLN A 213 -14.35 -0.59 13.21
C GLN A 213 -14.92 -0.47 11.80
N GLN A 214 -14.51 0.53 11.05
CA GLN A 214 -14.86 0.71 9.63
C GLN A 214 -13.95 -0.08 8.69
N GLY A 215 -13.05 -0.94 9.19
CA GLY A 215 -12.15 -1.78 8.39
C GLY A 215 -10.86 -1.09 7.96
N GLY A 216 -10.52 0.08 8.53
CA GLY A 216 -9.23 0.75 8.31
C GLY A 216 -8.08 0.06 9.07
N GLU A 217 -6.84 0.21 8.61
CA GLU A 217 -5.65 -0.44 9.17
C GLU A 217 -5.17 0.25 10.47
N GLY A 218 -5.43 1.55 10.62
CA GLY A 218 -4.95 2.38 11.71
C GLY A 218 -4.80 3.84 11.31
N LEU A 219 -3.90 4.54 12.00
CA LEU A 219 -3.66 5.97 11.78
C LEU A 219 -2.20 6.26 11.47
N MET A 220 -1.96 7.36 10.77
CA MET A 220 -0.68 8.03 10.60
C MET A 220 -0.73 9.36 11.35
N LEU A 221 0.35 9.70 12.05
CA LEU A 221 0.50 10.98 12.73
C LEU A 221 1.73 11.68 12.17
N HIS A 222 1.55 12.84 11.57
CA HIS A 222 2.62 13.63 11.00
C HIS A 222 2.72 14.96 11.74
N ARG A 223 3.91 15.28 12.25
CA ARG A 223 4.14 16.53 12.98
C ARG A 223 3.90 17.73 12.05
N ALA A 224 3.00 18.62 12.46
CA ALA A 224 2.46 19.71 11.63
C ALA A 224 3.54 20.70 11.16
N ASP A 225 4.54 20.96 11.99
CA ASP A 225 5.66 21.88 11.75
C ASP A 225 6.88 21.23 11.06
N ALA A 226 6.84 19.90 10.80
CA ALA A 226 8.01 19.19 10.32
C ALA A 226 8.29 19.51 8.84
N MET A 227 9.55 19.83 8.57
CA MET A 227 10.07 19.87 7.21
C MET A 227 10.17 18.45 6.64
N TRP A 228 10.07 18.32 5.32
CA TRP A 228 10.25 17.02 4.69
C TRP A 228 11.69 16.55 4.79
N GLN A 229 11.89 15.29 5.19
CA GLN A 229 13.20 14.63 5.19
C GLN A 229 13.05 13.13 4.95
N PRO A 230 13.93 12.48 4.18
CA PRO A 230 13.84 11.05 3.93
C PRO A 230 14.20 10.23 5.18
N GLY A 231 13.78 8.97 5.18
CA GLY A 231 14.09 8.03 6.25
C GLY A 231 13.17 8.15 7.46
N ARG A 232 13.61 7.59 8.59
CA ARG A 232 12.86 7.60 9.85
C ARG A 232 13.26 8.77 10.71
N SER A 233 12.27 9.51 11.17
CA SER A 233 12.44 10.61 12.10
C SER A 233 11.23 10.68 13.05
N ASP A 234 11.29 11.57 14.00
CA ASP A 234 10.19 11.88 14.92
C ASP A 234 9.09 12.74 14.28
N ALA A 235 9.16 12.96 12.97
CA ALA A 235 8.16 13.70 12.21
C ALA A 235 6.95 12.85 11.84
N LEU A 236 7.13 11.53 11.62
CA LEU A 236 6.08 10.65 11.11
C LEU A 236 5.96 9.38 11.93
N TYR A 237 4.75 9.08 12.37
CA TYR A 237 4.42 7.89 13.15
C TYR A 237 3.24 7.13 12.56
N LYS A 238 3.19 5.83 12.86
CA LYS A 238 2.04 4.95 12.62
C LYS A 238 1.48 4.45 13.95
N LEU A 239 0.16 4.44 14.06
CA LEU A 239 -0.60 3.88 15.17
C LEU A 239 -1.57 2.85 14.63
N LYS A 240 -1.44 1.61 15.08
CA LYS A 240 -2.37 0.52 14.73
C LYS A 240 -3.05 0.04 16.00
N SER A 241 -4.28 -0.45 15.85
CA SER A 241 -4.94 -1.18 16.91
C SER A 241 -4.19 -2.49 17.14
N GLU A 242 -3.88 -2.79 18.38
CA GLU A 242 -3.48 -4.13 18.79
C GLU A 242 -4.74 -4.83 19.31
N MET A 243 -5.04 -5.99 18.79
CA MET A 243 -6.13 -6.84 19.25
C MET A 243 -5.51 -7.94 20.11
N ASP A 244 -6.12 -8.21 21.25
CA ASP A 244 -5.75 -9.32 22.12
C ASP A 244 -6.77 -10.45 21.96
N GLU A 245 -6.29 -11.68 22.00
CA GLU A 245 -7.12 -12.86 22.00
C GLU A 245 -6.44 -13.97 22.80
N GLU A 246 -7.22 -14.95 23.23
CA GLU A 246 -6.75 -16.07 23.99
C GLU A 246 -6.65 -17.32 23.13
N GLY A 247 -5.62 -18.13 23.38
CA GLY A 247 -5.42 -19.41 22.73
C GLY A 247 -5.00 -20.48 23.74
N LEU A 248 -5.53 -21.66 23.53
CA LEU A 248 -5.17 -22.85 24.31
C LEU A 248 -3.86 -23.42 23.80
N VAL A 249 -2.87 -23.62 24.66
CA VAL A 249 -1.64 -24.32 24.29
C VAL A 249 -1.95 -25.80 24.04
N VAL A 250 -1.74 -26.25 22.80
CA VAL A 250 -2.01 -27.63 22.38
C VAL A 250 -0.73 -28.40 22.03
N GLY A 251 0.43 -27.74 22.13
CA GLY A 251 1.74 -28.36 21.85
C GLY A 251 2.82 -27.31 21.65
N TYR A 252 3.99 -27.79 21.23
CA TYR A 252 5.18 -26.97 21.02
C TYR A 252 5.86 -27.32 19.71
N GLN A 253 6.51 -26.31 19.14
CA GLN A 253 7.40 -26.45 18.00
C GLN A 253 8.85 -26.28 18.49
N SER A 254 9.73 -27.20 18.14
CA SER A 254 11.15 -27.14 18.53
C SER A 254 11.85 -25.93 17.94
N GLY A 255 12.72 -25.30 18.72
CA GLY A 255 13.57 -24.21 18.27
C GLY A 255 14.66 -24.65 17.31
N LYS A 256 15.13 -23.74 16.46
CA LYS A 256 16.24 -23.96 15.52
C LYS A 256 17.33 -22.91 15.74
N GLY A 257 18.57 -23.22 15.32
CA GLY A 257 19.69 -22.28 15.44
C GLY A 257 19.94 -21.89 16.91
N ARG A 258 19.93 -20.59 17.22
CA ARG A 258 20.10 -20.07 18.60
C ARG A 258 19.13 -20.67 19.62
N LEU A 259 17.98 -21.15 19.16
CA LEU A 259 16.91 -21.67 19.99
C LEU A 259 16.93 -23.23 20.07
N ALA A 260 17.97 -23.88 19.57
CA ALA A 260 18.09 -25.35 19.65
C ALA A 260 18.02 -25.81 21.12
N GLY A 261 17.24 -26.86 21.40
CA GLY A 261 17.00 -27.36 22.76
C GLY A 261 15.96 -26.59 23.56
N MET A 262 15.34 -25.54 22.98
CA MET A 262 14.27 -24.73 23.59
C MET A 262 13.01 -24.78 22.72
N THR A 263 11.88 -24.28 23.26
CA THR A 263 10.65 -24.08 22.52
C THR A 263 10.82 -22.96 21.49
N GLY A 264 10.66 -23.27 20.21
CA GLY A 264 10.67 -22.30 19.13
C GLY A 264 9.36 -21.51 19.05
N ALA A 265 8.22 -22.20 19.17
CA ALA A 265 6.90 -21.61 19.21
C ALA A 265 5.93 -22.46 20.04
N LEU A 266 4.92 -21.82 20.63
CA LEU A 266 3.74 -22.49 21.18
C LEU A 266 2.79 -22.81 20.02
N LEU A 267 2.23 -24.02 19.98
CA LEU A 267 1.12 -24.33 19.09
C LEU A 267 -0.17 -23.98 19.84
N LEU A 268 -0.88 -22.97 19.35
CA LEU A 268 -2.11 -22.48 19.96
C LEU A 268 -3.32 -22.90 19.16
N GLN A 269 -4.39 -23.26 19.88
CA GLN A 269 -5.73 -23.41 19.33
C GLN A 269 -6.58 -22.21 19.74
N MET A 270 -7.12 -21.54 18.75
CA MET A 270 -8.02 -20.38 18.90
C MET A 270 -9.42 -20.84 19.33
N PRO A 271 -10.27 -19.94 19.86
CA PRO A 271 -11.70 -20.24 20.11
C PRO A 271 -12.46 -20.74 18.87
N SER A 272 -12.04 -20.33 17.67
CA SER A 272 -12.56 -20.83 16.40
C SER A 272 -12.22 -22.28 16.06
N GLY A 273 -11.35 -22.93 16.87
CA GLY A 273 -10.80 -24.27 16.62
C GLY A 273 -9.57 -24.28 15.71
N GLN A 274 -9.26 -23.19 15.04
CA GLN A 274 -8.06 -23.07 14.20
C GLN A 274 -6.79 -23.08 15.02
N ARG A 275 -5.68 -23.53 14.42
CA ARG A 275 -4.39 -23.62 15.10
C ARG A 275 -3.32 -22.80 14.37
N PHE A 276 -2.41 -22.20 15.14
CA PHE A 276 -1.25 -21.49 14.61
C PHE A 276 -0.07 -21.59 15.56
N ALA A 277 1.13 -21.24 15.07
CA ALA A 277 2.37 -21.23 15.85
C ALA A 277 2.68 -19.82 16.35
N LEU A 278 2.80 -19.62 17.66
CA LEU A 278 3.14 -18.38 18.32
C LEU A 278 4.60 -18.40 18.77
N GLY A 279 5.51 -17.81 18.01
CA GLY A 279 6.95 -17.77 18.33
C GLY A 279 7.43 -16.39 18.82
N SER A 280 6.73 -15.32 18.47
CA SER A 280 7.09 -13.96 18.90
C SER A 280 6.66 -13.66 20.32
N GLY A 281 7.39 -12.77 21.03
CA GLY A 281 7.07 -12.36 22.41
C GLY A 281 7.50 -13.36 23.49
N LEU A 282 7.97 -14.54 23.14
CA LEU A 282 8.49 -15.50 24.11
C LEU A 282 9.92 -15.13 24.54
N THR A 283 10.11 -14.92 25.84
CA THR A 283 11.45 -14.75 26.42
C THR A 283 12.21 -16.08 26.44
N ASP A 284 13.54 -16.04 26.57
CA ASP A 284 14.34 -17.26 26.67
C ASP A 284 13.97 -18.09 27.91
N ALA A 285 13.48 -17.47 28.97
CA ALA A 285 12.96 -18.18 30.17
C ALA A 285 11.69 -18.96 29.83
N LEU A 286 10.73 -18.35 29.15
CA LEU A 286 9.51 -19.01 28.66
C LEU A 286 9.79 -20.09 27.63
N ARG A 287 10.85 -19.94 26.85
CA ARG A 287 11.25 -20.98 25.89
C ARG A 287 11.83 -22.21 26.53
N ARG A 288 12.54 -22.06 27.68
CA ARG A 288 13.04 -23.17 28.46
C ARG A 288 11.95 -23.87 29.29
N ASN A 289 11.02 -23.06 29.82
CA ASN A 289 9.90 -23.52 30.62
C ASN A 289 8.59 -22.95 30.04
N PRO A 290 8.09 -23.53 28.94
CA PRO A 290 6.90 -23.02 28.28
C PRO A 290 5.65 -23.28 29.13
N PRO A 291 4.59 -22.45 28.98
CA PRO A 291 3.28 -22.73 29.57
C PRO A 291 2.85 -24.16 29.19
N PRO A 292 2.33 -24.97 30.14
CA PRO A 292 1.98 -26.36 29.88
C PRO A 292 0.87 -26.48 28.82
N VAL A 293 0.81 -27.64 28.16
CA VAL A 293 -0.32 -28.00 27.31
C VAL A 293 -1.60 -27.93 28.13
N GLY A 294 -2.66 -27.32 27.61
CA GLY A 294 -3.88 -27.03 28.35
C GLY A 294 -3.91 -25.65 29.03
N ALA A 295 -2.80 -24.93 29.09
CA ALA A 295 -2.81 -23.56 29.58
C ALA A 295 -3.40 -22.60 28.55
N TRP A 296 -4.15 -21.59 29.03
CA TRP A 296 -4.57 -20.46 28.22
C TRP A 296 -3.52 -19.36 28.24
N VAL A 297 -3.22 -18.80 27.07
CA VAL A 297 -2.31 -17.67 26.93
C VAL A 297 -3.00 -16.56 26.19
N THR A 298 -2.74 -15.32 26.60
CA THR A 298 -3.15 -14.12 25.87
C THR A 298 -2.05 -13.75 24.88
N TYR A 299 -2.41 -13.56 23.65
CA TYR A 299 -1.53 -13.03 22.61
C TYR A 299 -2.16 -11.81 21.96
N ARG A 300 -1.33 -10.88 21.55
CA ARG A 300 -1.75 -9.73 20.74
C ARG A 300 -1.43 -9.98 19.29
N PHE A 301 -2.22 -9.40 18.41
CA PHE A 301 -2.01 -9.45 16.97
C PHE A 301 -2.51 -8.15 16.33
N ARG A 302 -2.15 -7.93 15.08
CA ARG A 302 -2.46 -6.66 14.40
C ARG A 302 -3.52 -6.78 13.34
N ASP A 303 -3.71 -7.98 12.82
CA ASP A 303 -4.60 -8.23 11.69
C ASP A 303 -4.88 -9.73 11.57
N ARG A 304 -5.81 -10.12 10.71
CA ARG A 304 -6.08 -11.52 10.36
C ARG A 304 -5.79 -11.79 8.89
N THR A 305 -5.39 -13.02 8.60
CA THR A 305 -5.36 -13.52 7.23
C THR A 305 -6.79 -13.69 6.70
N PRO A 306 -6.99 -13.82 5.37
CA PRO A 306 -8.32 -14.15 4.82
C PRO A 306 -8.89 -15.45 5.41
N SER A 307 -8.05 -16.38 5.86
CA SER A 307 -8.46 -17.60 6.56
C SER A 307 -8.75 -17.40 8.05
N GLY A 308 -8.66 -16.18 8.60
CA GLY A 308 -8.96 -15.88 10.00
C GLY A 308 -7.78 -16.04 10.98
N LEU A 309 -6.60 -16.47 10.53
CA LEU A 309 -5.43 -16.61 11.40
C LEU A 309 -4.81 -15.25 11.78
N PRO A 310 -4.31 -15.08 13.03
CA PRO A 310 -3.72 -13.82 13.46
C PRO A 310 -2.40 -13.52 12.75
N ARG A 311 -2.25 -12.29 12.24
CA ARG A 311 -1.00 -11.78 11.67
C ARG A 311 -0.18 -11.07 12.73
N PHE A 312 1.14 -11.28 12.71
CA PHE A 312 2.09 -10.66 13.64
C PHE A 312 1.77 -10.93 15.11
N ALA A 313 1.23 -12.12 15.38
CA ALA A 313 0.91 -12.54 16.73
C ALA A 313 2.15 -12.54 17.62
N SER A 314 1.99 -12.06 18.86
CA SER A 314 3.03 -11.97 19.87
C SER A 314 2.47 -12.33 21.25
N PHE A 315 3.16 -13.18 21.98
CA PHE A 315 2.79 -13.58 23.32
C PHE A 315 2.74 -12.36 24.26
N LEU A 316 1.73 -12.27 25.11
CA LEU A 316 1.60 -11.27 26.15
C LEU A 316 1.80 -11.88 27.55
N ARG A 317 1.00 -12.87 27.89
CA ARG A 317 1.01 -13.47 29.23
C ARG A 317 0.34 -14.84 29.23
N VAL A 318 0.62 -15.63 30.25
CA VAL A 318 -0.22 -16.78 30.62
C VAL A 318 -1.46 -16.23 31.32
N ARG A 319 -2.63 -16.76 30.97
CA ARG A 319 -3.86 -16.46 31.72
C ARG A 319 -3.83 -17.22 33.05
N GLU A 320 -3.99 -16.49 34.13
CA GLU A 320 -4.21 -17.12 35.44
C GLU A 320 -5.59 -17.81 35.41
N ALA A 321 -5.65 -19.06 35.91
CA ALA A 321 -6.91 -19.74 36.12
C ALA A 321 -7.69 -18.98 37.20
N GLU A 322 -8.91 -18.54 36.88
CA GLU A 322 -9.85 -18.01 37.88
C GLU A 322 -10.37 -19.14 38.73
#